data_01d3e335755c46fd28644ee9947b051b
#
_entry.id   01d3e335755c46fd28644ee9947b051b
#
_cell.length_a   1.000
_cell.length_b   1.000
_cell.length_c   1.000
_cell.angle_alpha   90.00
_cell.angle_beta   90.00
_cell.angle_gamma   90.00
#
_symmetry.space_group_name_H-M   'P 1'
#
loop_
_entity.id
_entity.type
_entity.pdbx_description
1 polymer ?
#
loop_
_entity_poly.entity_id
_entity_poly.type
_entity_poly.pdbx_seq_one_letter_code
_entity_poly.pdbx_strand_id
1 'polypeptide(L)'
;MLKSMPSIRYHKIESFNYRHIWAVGDIHGDYQLLQSRLHQLSFCPETDLLISVGDNIDRGPDSLNVLRLLNQPWFTSVKGNHEAMALDAFATGDGNMWLASGGDWFFELNDSEQKEAIDLLLRFHHLPHIIEITNDIIKYVIAHADYPGDEYQFGKEVAEREVLWPVDRVQKSLKGELKEINGA
;
A
#
# COMPACT_ATOMS: atom_id res chain seq x y z
N MET A 1 23.73 14.56 -13.58
CA MET A 1 23.59 13.30 -12.85
C MET A 1 22.14 12.87 -13.02
N LEU A 2 21.90 11.79 -13.75
CA LEU A 2 20.59 11.14 -13.78
C LEU A 2 20.35 10.59 -12.37
N LYS A 3 19.36 11.15 -11.64
CA LYS A 3 18.85 10.50 -10.43
C LYS A 3 18.40 9.11 -10.87
N SER A 4 19.03 8.06 -10.34
CA SER A 4 18.51 6.70 -10.50
C SER A 4 17.05 6.74 -10.05
N MET A 5 16.13 6.34 -10.94
CA MET A 5 14.75 6.13 -10.50
C MET A 5 14.78 5.15 -9.34
N PRO A 6 13.98 5.38 -8.28
CA PRO A 6 13.89 4.41 -7.21
C PRO A 6 13.41 3.07 -7.81
N SER A 7 14.18 2.02 -7.62
CA SER A 7 13.79 0.68 -8.04
C SER A 7 12.63 0.21 -7.17
N ILE A 8 11.60 -0.34 -7.78
CA ILE A 8 10.49 -0.91 -7.02
C ILE A 8 10.93 -2.16 -6.25
N ARG A 9 10.26 -2.43 -5.14
CA ARG A 9 10.53 -3.58 -4.30
C ARG A 9 9.43 -4.61 -4.44
N TYR A 10 9.85 -5.86 -4.51
CA TYR A 10 8.99 -7.02 -4.52
C TYR A 10 9.14 -7.80 -3.22
N HIS A 11 8.06 -8.39 -2.75
CA HIS A 11 8.07 -9.32 -1.63
C HIS A 11 7.26 -10.56 -1.97
N LYS A 12 7.74 -11.75 -1.53
CA LYS A 12 7.01 -13.01 -1.66
C LYS A 12 6.46 -13.44 -0.32
N ILE A 13 5.23 -13.92 -0.35
CA ILE A 13 4.54 -14.50 0.81
C ILE A 13 4.06 -15.90 0.43
N GLU A 14 4.49 -16.88 1.21
CA GLU A 14 4.04 -18.26 1.07
C GLU A 14 2.74 -18.45 1.87
N SER A 15 1.65 -18.80 1.16
CA SER A 15 0.32 -18.82 1.75
C SER A 15 0.14 -19.89 2.83
N PHE A 16 0.92 -20.97 2.79
CA PHE A 16 0.84 -22.05 3.77
C PHE A 16 1.28 -21.65 5.20
N ASN A 17 1.93 -20.50 5.35
CA ASN A 17 2.31 -19.97 6.66
C ASN A 17 1.13 -19.37 7.44
N TYR A 18 -0.02 -19.20 6.79
CA TYR A 18 -1.19 -18.52 7.37
C TYR A 18 -2.45 -19.35 7.20
N ARG A 19 -3.37 -19.26 8.18
CA ARG A 19 -4.71 -19.83 8.06
C ARG A 19 -5.51 -19.16 6.95
N HIS A 20 -5.49 -17.81 6.96
CA HIS A 20 -6.08 -16.99 5.91
C HIS A 20 -5.16 -15.79 5.62
N ILE A 21 -5.13 -15.38 4.36
CA ILE A 21 -4.56 -14.11 3.94
C ILE A 21 -5.70 -13.24 3.43
N TRP A 22 -5.87 -12.09 4.03
CA TRP A 22 -6.88 -11.11 3.69
C TRP A 22 -6.23 -9.95 2.97
N ALA A 23 -6.87 -9.43 1.92
CA ALA A 23 -6.48 -8.18 1.29
C ALA A 23 -7.53 -7.11 1.61
N VAL A 24 -7.09 -5.90 1.93
CA VAL A 24 -7.95 -4.73 2.13
C VAL A 24 -7.54 -3.64 1.14
N GLY A 25 -8.54 -2.99 0.55
CA GLY A 25 -8.37 -1.79 -0.27
C GLY A 25 -7.88 -0.59 0.52
N ASP A 26 -7.89 0.59 -0.11
CA ASP A 26 -7.51 1.85 0.48
C ASP A 26 -8.25 2.06 1.81
N ILE A 27 -7.49 2.18 2.90
CA ILE A 27 -8.05 2.31 4.26
C ILE A 27 -8.36 3.77 4.56
N HIS A 28 -7.53 4.69 4.06
CA HIS A 28 -7.71 6.12 4.23
C HIS A 28 -8.07 6.56 5.65
N GLY A 29 -7.30 6.11 6.64
CA GLY A 29 -7.50 6.52 8.03
C GLY A 29 -8.78 6.00 8.68
N ASP A 30 -9.55 5.11 8.05
CA ASP A 30 -10.79 4.57 8.62
C ASP A 30 -10.52 3.34 9.53
N TYR A 31 -9.75 3.59 10.58
CA TYR A 31 -9.30 2.55 11.53
C TYR A 31 -10.47 1.81 12.18
N GLN A 32 -11.52 2.54 12.60
CA GLN A 32 -12.66 1.95 13.30
C GLN A 32 -13.45 1.00 12.39
N LEU A 33 -13.67 1.39 11.13
CA LEU A 33 -14.32 0.52 10.15
C LEU A 33 -13.49 -0.74 9.91
N LEU A 34 -12.18 -0.59 9.73
CA LEU A 34 -11.27 -1.73 9.57
C LEU A 34 -11.38 -2.71 10.75
N GLN A 35 -11.29 -2.22 12.00
CA GLN A 35 -11.42 -3.06 13.20
C GLN A 35 -12.78 -3.79 13.24
N SER A 36 -13.87 -3.08 12.91
CA SER A 36 -15.20 -3.67 12.82
C SER A 36 -15.27 -4.80 11.79
N ARG A 37 -14.66 -4.62 10.62
CA ARG A 37 -14.62 -5.65 9.56
C ARG A 37 -13.77 -6.85 9.97
N LEU A 38 -12.61 -6.64 10.55
CA LEU A 38 -11.77 -7.73 11.06
C LEU A 38 -12.51 -8.58 12.11
N HIS A 39 -13.25 -7.93 13.02
CA HIS A 39 -14.08 -8.61 14.00
C HIS A 39 -15.20 -9.44 13.32
N GLN A 40 -15.91 -8.88 12.33
CA GLN A 40 -16.97 -9.60 11.58
C GLN A 40 -16.42 -10.81 10.83
N LEU A 41 -15.19 -10.74 10.33
CA LEU A 41 -14.51 -11.83 9.64
C LEU A 41 -13.93 -12.89 10.58
N SER A 42 -14.03 -12.69 11.90
CA SER A 42 -13.34 -13.55 12.89
C SER A 42 -11.83 -13.66 12.60
N PHE A 43 -11.22 -12.51 12.23
CA PHE A 43 -9.79 -12.42 12.00
C PHE A 43 -9.01 -12.84 13.25
N CYS A 44 -8.00 -13.68 13.08
CA CYS A 44 -7.17 -14.20 14.15
C CYS A 44 -5.72 -13.70 13.96
N PRO A 45 -5.27 -12.72 14.76
CA PRO A 45 -3.93 -12.13 14.61
C PRO A 45 -2.76 -13.11 14.72
N GLU A 46 -2.97 -14.24 15.39
CA GLU A 46 -1.94 -15.26 15.59
C GLU A 46 -1.73 -16.15 14.36
N THR A 47 -2.72 -16.24 13.48
CA THR A 47 -2.70 -17.20 12.36
C THR A 47 -3.07 -16.60 11.01
N ASP A 48 -3.68 -15.41 10.97
CA ASP A 48 -4.08 -14.74 9.74
C ASP A 48 -3.12 -13.62 9.41
N LEU A 49 -3.04 -13.27 8.12
CA LEU A 49 -2.31 -12.10 7.63
C LEU A 49 -3.29 -11.14 6.97
N LEU A 50 -3.15 -9.85 7.25
CA LEU A 50 -3.81 -8.77 6.55
C LEU A 50 -2.81 -8.00 5.68
N ILE A 51 -3.11 -7.86 4.40
CA ILE A 51 -2.31 -7.11 3.43
C ILE A 51 -3.13 -5.90 2.96
N SER A 52 -2.63 -4.69 3.19
CA SER A 52 -3.20 -3.48 2.60
C SER A 52 -2.62 -3.23 1.22
N VAL A 53 -3.46 -2.77 0.30
CA VAL A 53 -3.03 -2.37 -1.06
C VAL A 53 -2.38 -0.98 -1.11
N GLY A 54 -2.09 -0.36 0.04
CA GLY A 54 -1.61 1.02 0.14
C GLY A 54 -2.73 2.00 0.48
N ASP A 55 -2.43 3.29 0.45
CA ASP A 55 -3.34 4.37 0.82
C ASP A 55 -3.99 4.15 2.19
N ASN A 56 -3.12 3.95 3.17
CA ASN A 56 -3.53 3.70 4.55
C ASN A 56 -3.93 5.00 5.27
N ILE A 57 -3.41 6.13 4.80
CA ILE A 57 -3.50 7.46 5.40
C ILE A 57 -4.42 8.38 4.61
N ASP A 58 -4.67 9.57 5.18
CA ASP A 58 -5.38 10.70 4.60
C ASP A 58 -6.89 10.51 4.51
N ARG A 59 -7.62 11.62 4.41
CA ARG A 59 -9.09 11.71 4.23
C ARG A 59 -9.90 11.28 5.45
N GLY A 60 -9.61 10.14 6.03
CA GLY A 60 -10.34 9.60 7.17
C GLY A 60 -9.82 10.09 8.51
N PRO A 61 -10.53 9.76 9.59
CA PRO A 61 -10.34 10.43 10.89
C PRO A 61 -9.14 9.93 11.70
N ASP A 62 -8.51 8.81 11.34
CA ASP A 62 -7.53 8.15 12.23
C ASP A 62 -6.38 7.48 11.49
N SER A 63 -5.68 8.27 10.68
CA SER A 63 -4.51 7.80 9.91
C SER A 63 -3.37 7.28 10.80
N LEU A 64 -3.16 7.88 11.98
CA LEU A 64 -2.10 7.46 12.88
C LEU A 64 -2.31 6.04 13.42
N ASN A 65 -3.54 5.69 13.83
CA ASN A 65 -3.81 4.32 14.30
C ASN A 65 -3.74 3.29 13.16
N VAL A 66 -4.07 3.67 11.93
CA VAL A 66 -3.81 2.79 10.77
C VAL A 66 -2.32 2.59 10.56
N LEU A 67 -1.49 3.64 10.62
CA LEU A 67 -0.03 3.52 10.54
C LEU A 67 0.56 2.63 11.66
N ARG A 68 0.02 2.69 12.87
CA ARG A 68 0.43 1.86 14.00
C ARG A 68 0.26 0.36 13.73
N LEU A 69 -0.61 -0.04 12.80
CA LEU A 69 -0.75 -1.43 12.36
C LEU A 69 0.55 -1.99 11.78
N LEU A 70 1.42 -1.15 11.22
CA LEU A 70 2.75 -1.57 10.76
C LEU A 70 3.64 -2.17 11.86
N ASN A 71 3.29 -1.98 13.14
CA ASN A 71 3.97 -2.61 14.27
C ASN A 71 3.43 -4.02 14.56
N GLN A 72 2.36 -4.43 13.90
CA GLN A 72 1.73 -5.73 14.12
C GLN A 72 2.31 -6.78 13.17
N PRO A 73 2.66 -7.99 13.66
CA PRO A 73 3.23 -9.04 12.82
C PRO A 73 2.24 -9.61 11.80
N TRP A 74 0.95 -9.41 12.02
CA TRP A 74 -0.14 -9.87 11.18
C TRP A 74 -0.57 -8.83 10.12
N PHE A 75 0.10 -7.67 10.05
CA PHE A 75 -0.21 -6.62 9.09
C PHE A 75 1.00 -6.29 8.22
N THR A 76 0.77 -6.18 6.93
CA THR A 76 1.74 -5.63 5.97
C THR A 76 1.00 -4.79 4.93
N SER A 77 1.74 -3.97 4.20
CA SER A 77 1.18 -3.10 3.17
C SER A 77 2.12 -3.01 1.98
N VAL A 78 1.57 -2.84 0.79
CA VAL A 78 2.32 -2.21 -0.28
C VAL A 78 2.27 -0.70 -0.09
N LYS A 79 3.16 0.03 -0.76
CA LYS A 79 3.17 1.49 -0.76
C LYS A 79 2.08 2.01 -1.68
N GLY A 80 1.28 2.95 -1.21
CA GLY A 80 0.30 3.70 -1.99
C GLY A 80 0.84 5.07 -2.43
N ASN A 81 0.08 5.77 -3.27
CA ASN A 81 0.45 7.11 -3.71
C ASN A 81 0.29 8.15 -2.57
N HIS A 82 -0.60 7.95 -1.62
CA HIS A 82 -0.74 8.84 -0.46
C HIS A 82 0.49 8.77 0.45
N GLU A 83 1.03 7.60 0.74
CA GLU A 83 2.29 7.46 1.45
C GLU A 83 3.46 8.07 0.66
N ALA A 84 3.47 7.94 -0.68
CA ALA A 84 4.50 8.56 -1.52
C ALA A 84 4.43 10.09 -1.48
N MET A 85 3.23 10.69 -1.50
CA MET A 85 3.05 12.15 -1.38
C MET A 85 3.51 12.67 -0.03
N ALA A 86 3.21 11.96 1.08
CA ALA A 86 3.67 12.33 2.42
C ALA A 86 5.20 12.29 2.52
N LEU A 87 5.83 11.23 2.00
CA LEU A 87 7.29 11.09 1.98
C LEU A 87 7.97 12.17 1.13
N ASP A 88 7.40 12.52 -0.02
CA ASP A 88 7.90 13.60 -0.88
C ASP A 88 7.79 14.96 -0.18
N ALA A 89 6.68 15.23 0.51
CA ALA A 89 6.49 16.42 1.31
C ALA A 89 7.57 16.57 2.40
N PHE A 90 7.90 15.50 3.11
CA PHE A 90 8.98 15.52 4.11
C PHE A 90 10.36 15.70 3.48
N ALA A 91 10.59 15.11 2.31
CA ALA A 91 11.88 15.20 1.63
C ALA A 91 12.15 16.56 0.99
N THR A 92 11.11 17.20 0.44
CA THR A 92 11.23 18.45 -0.32
C THR A 92 10.86 19.68 0.47
N GLY A 93 10.04 19.54 1.51
CA GLY A 93 9.39 20.64 2.23
C GLY A 93 8.17 21.23 1.51
N ASP A 94 7.77 20.66 0.37
CA ASP A 94 6.56 21.04 -0.36
C ASP A 94 5.45 20.02 -0.13
N GLY A 95 4.53 20.35 0.77
CA GLY A 95 3.38 19.50 1.12
C GLY A 95 2.10 19.82 0.36
N ASN A 96 2.10 20.72 -0.61
CA ASN A 96 0.87 21.18 -1.25
C ASN A 96 0.03 20.05 -1.86
N MET A 97 0.65 19.10 -2.54
CA MET A 97 -0.04 17.97 -3.16
C MET A 97 -0.62 17.04 -2.10
N TRP A 98 0.13 16.74 -1.05
CA TRP A 98 -0.31 15.89 0.04
C TRP A 98 -1.47 16.52 0.81
N LEU A 99 -1.36 17.80 1.19
CA LEU A 99 -2.44 18.55 1.86
C LEU A 99 -3.71 18.59 1.02
N ALA A 100 -3.59 18.88 -0.27
CA ALA A 100 -4.74 18.89 -1.19
C ALA A 100 -5.40 17.49 -1.34
N SER A 101 -4.71 16.43 -0.94
CA SER A 101 -5.15 15.04 -0.98
C SER A 101 -5.70 14.51 0.36
N GLY A 102 -5.72 15.35 1.41
CA GLY A 102 -6.27 15.01 2.73
C GLY A 102 -5.21 14.73 3.80
N GLY A 103 -3.98 15.25 3.63
CA GLY A 103 -2.88 15.10 4.58
C GLY A 103 -2.92 16.06 5.77
N ASP A 104 -3.98 16.84 5.93
CA ASP A 104 -4.17 17.84 6.99
C ASP A 104 -4.23 17.22 8.41
N TRP A 105 -4.69 15.98 8.54
CA TRP A 105 -4.70 15.22 9.79
C TRP A 105 -3.36 15.24 10.53
N PHE A 106 -2.23 15.30 9.81
CA PHE A 106 -0.90 15.30 10.38
C PHE A 106 -0.65 16.53 11.26
N PHE A 107 -1.19 17.69 10.89
CA PHE A 107 -1.02 18.94 11.62
C PHE A 107 -1.97 19.07 12.82
N GLU A 108 -2.94 18.18 12.94
CA GLU A 108 -3.83 18.06 14.10
C GLU A 108 -3.19 17.23 15.24
N LEU A 109 -2.12 16.48 14.93
CA LEU A 109 -1.37 15.69 15.89
C LEU A 109 -0.49 16.57 16.79
N ASN A 110 -0.28 16.15 18.04
CA ASN A 110 0.74 16.77 18.89
C ASN A 110 2.17 16.37 18.45
N ASP A 111 3.18 17.07 18.96
CA ASP A 111 4.58 16.89 18.54
C ASP A 111 5.10 15.45 18.68
N SER A 112 4.67 14.71 19.70
CA SER A 112 5.04 13.30 19.89
C SER A 112 4.40 12.40 18.86
N GLU A 113 3.14 12.62 18.56
CA GLU A 113 2.39 11.88 17.56
C GLU A 113 2.87 12.18 16.13
N GLN A 114 3.22 13.44 15.84
CA GLN A 114 3.83 13.80 14.55
C GLN A 114 5.16 13.07 14.35
N LYS A 115 6.00 12.99 15.38
CA LYS A 115 7.24 12.25 15.32
C LYS A 115 7.00 10.75 15.08
N GLU A 116 6.04 10.15 15.79
CA GLU A 116 5.65 8.74 15.58
C GLU A 116 5.14 8.52 14.14
N ALA A 117 4.27 9.40 13.64
CA ALA A 117 3.75 9.33 12.29
C ALA A 117 4.86 9.39 11.23
N ILE A 118 5.83 10.30 11.40
CA ILE A 118 7.00 10.39 10.52
C ILE A 118 7.79 9.08 10.56
N ASP A 119 8.11 8.57 11.75
CA ASP A 119 8.89 7.33 11.91
C ASP A 119 8.19 6.13 11.24
N LEU A 120 6.86 6.04 11.34
CA LEU A 120 6.06 5.01 10.69
C LEU A 120 6.01 5.20 9.17
N LEU A 121 5.81 6.44 8.68
CA LEU A 121 5.80 6.75 7.25
C LEU A 121 7.14 6.47 6.59
N LEU A 122 8.26 6.76 7.26
CA LEU A 122 9.60 6.46 6.74
C LEU A 122 9.82 4.96 6.48
N ARG A 123 9.06 4.06 7.14
CA ARG A 123 9.11 2.62 6.87
C ARG A 123 8.67 2.26 5.47
N PHE A 124 7.81 3.08 4.82
CA PHE A 124 7.40 2.86 3.43
C PHE A 124 8.55 3.00 2.42
N HIS A 125 9.69 3.56 2.81
CA HIS A 125 10.91 3.46 2.01
C HIS A 125 11.42 2.02 1.87
N HIS A 126 11.02 1.12 2.79
CA HIS A 126 11.46 -0.27 2.84
C HIS A 126 10.33 -1.28 2.57
N LEU A 127 9.08 -0.86 2.64
CA LEU A 127 7.95 -1.70 2.29
C LEU A 127 7.92 -2.01 0.78
N PRO A 128 7.32 -3.15 0.38
CA PRO A 128 7.23 -3.51 -1.02
C PRO A 128 6.26 -2.59 -1.77
N HIS A 129 6.49 -2.47 -3.07
CA HIS A 129 5.53 -1.90 -4.02
C HIS A 129 4.62 -2.99 -4.58
N ILE A 130 5.12 -4.22 -4.60
CA ILE A 130 4.40 -5.37 -5.12
C ILE A 130 4.62 -6.56 -4.17
N ILE A 131 3.52 -7.23 -3.81
CA ILE A 131 3.53 -8.48 -3.05
C ILE A 131 3.01 -9.59 -3.95
N GLU A 132 3.80 -10.67 -4.07
CA GLU A 132 3.39 -11.92 -4.70
C GLU A 132 3.04 -12.93 -3.60
N ILE A 133 1.80 -13.43 -3.61
CA ILE A 133 1.35 -14.50 -2.71
C ILE A 133 1.32 -15.78 -3.53
N THR A 134 2.02 -16.81 -3.06
CA THR A 134 2.11 -18.08 -3.78
C THR A 134 1.67 -19.24 -2.90
N ASN A 135 1.07 -20.22 -3.54
CA ASN A 135 1.02 -21.61 -3.12
C ASN A 135 1.43 -22.49 -4.31
N ASP A 136 1.36 -23.81 -4.17
CA ASP A 136 1.80 -24.74 -5.21
C ASP A 136 0.98 -24.66 -6.52
N ILE A 137 -0.17 -23.97 -6.52
CA ILE A 137 -1.14 -24.00 -7.63
C ILE A 137 -1.45 -22.60 -8.15
N ILE A 138 -1.59 -21.61 -7.25
CA ILE A 138 -2.13 -20.28 -7.58
C ILE A 138 -1.13 -19.21 -7.12
N LYS A 139 -1.03 -18.17 -7.93
CA LYS A 139 -0.29 -16.96 -7.63
C LYS A 139 -1.25 -15.78 -7.62
N TYR A 140 -1.15 -14.93 -6.60
CA TYR A 140 -1.81 -13.64 -6.53
C TYR A 140 -0.77 -12.54 -6.47
N VAL A 141 -1.01 -11.44 -7.17
CA VAL A 141 -0.13 -10.27 -7.17
C VAL A 141 -0.90 -9.06 -6.67
N ILE A 142 -0.35 -8.39 -5.67
CA ILE A 142 -0.92 -7.18 -5.09
C ILE A 142 0.02 -6.02 -5.43
N ALA A 143 -0.54 -5.01 -6.08
CA ALA A 143 0.06 -3.70 -6.31
C ALA A 143 -0.98 -2.63 -5.98
N HIS A 144 -0.55 -1.38 -5.68
CA HIS A 144 -1.49 -0.34 -5.30
C HIS A 144 -2.43 0.04 -6.46
N ALA A 145 -1.90 0.51 -7.57
CA ALA A 145 -2.73 1.02 -8.67
C ALA A 145 -2.71 0.12 -9.92
N ASP A 146 -1.54 -0.25 -10.39
CA ASP A 146 -1.40 -1.03 -11.62
C ASP A 146 -0.08 -1.82 -11.65
N TYR A 147 0.02 -2.72 -12.63
CA TYR A 147 1.27 -3.34 -13.04
C TYR A 147 1.49 -3.05 -14.55
N PRO A 148 2.59 -2.41 -14.95
CA PRO A 148 2.78 -2.00 -16.33
C PRO A 148 3.07 -3.19 -17.25
N GLY A 149 2.35 -3.21 -18.37
CA GLY A 149 2.46 -4.25 -19.39
C GLY A 149 1.43 -5.37 -19.24
N ASP A 150 1.51 -6.32 -20.18
CA ASP A 150 0.55 -7.43 -20.31
C ASP A 150 1.11 -8.73 -19.69
N GLU A 151 2.33 -8.71 -19.14
CA GLU A 151 2.99 -9.87 -18.53
C GLU A 151 3.65 -9.49 -17.20
N TYR A 152 3.26 -10.20 -16.15
CA TYR A 152 3.87 -10.07 -14.83
C TYR A 152 5.12 -10.93 -14.71
N GLN A 153 6.18 -10.32 -14.19
CA GLN A 153 7.41 -11.04 -13.82
C GLN A 153 7.91 -10.51 -12.47
N PHE A 154 8.11 -11.41 -11.51
CA PHE A 154 8.71 -11.05 -10.22
C PHE A 154 10.10 -10.45 -10.38
N GLY A 155 10.34 -9.30 -9.77
CA GLY A 155 11.63 -8.61 -9.84
C GLY A 155 11.88 -7.81 -11.12
N LYS A 156 10.91 -7.71 -12.03
CA LYS A 156 11.02 -6.87 -13.23
C LYS A 156 11.13 -5.39 -12.83
N GLU A 157 12.10 -4.70 -13.40
CA GLU A 157 12.23 -3.25 -13.24
C GLU A 157 11.06 -2.55 -13.94
N VAL A 158 10.28 -1.82 -13.16
CA VAL A 158 9.19 -0.95 -13.65
C VAL A 158 9.26 0.39 -12.93
N ALA A 159 8.70 1.43 -13.52
CA ALA A 159 8.72 2.73 -12.90
C ALA A 159 7.75 2.78 -11.69
N GLU A 160 8.21 3.28 -10.54
CA GLU A 160 7.40 3.43 -9.33
C GLU A 160 6.08 4.15 -9.62
N ARG A 161 6.12 5.18 -10.47
CA ARG A 161 4.94 5.94 -10.85
C ARG A 161 3.85 5.08 -11.50
N GLU A 162 4.23 4.08 -12.30
CA GLU A 162 3.25 3.22 -12.99
C GLU A 162 2.55 2.26 -12.02
N VAL A 163 3.19 1.95 -10.90
CA VAL A 163 2.63 1.09 -9.85
C VAL A 163 1.75 1.87 -8.88
N LEU A 164 2.07 3.15 -8.64
CA LEU A 164 1.38 3.98 -7.64
C LEU A 164 0.24 4.81 -8.22
N TRP A 165 0.23 5.12 -9.53
CA TRP A 165 -0.82 5.90 -10.17
C TRP A 165 -1.39 5.16 -11.37
N PRO A 166 -2.72 4.95 -11.44
CA PRO A 166 -3.35 4.28 -12.57
C PRO A 166 -3.31 5.20 -13.79
N VAL A 167 -2.51 4.84 -14.80
CA VAL A 167 -2.37 5.67 -16.00
C VAL A 167 -3.29 5.17 -17.11
N ASP A 168 -3.31 3.89 -17.42
CA ASP A 168 -3.99 3.36 -18.61
C ASP A 168 -5.07 2.31 -18.37
N ARG A 169 -4.95 1.47 -17.36
CA ARG A 169 -5.85 0.32 -17.15
C ARG A 169 -7.27 0.73 -16.84
N VAL A 170 -7.48 1.75 -16.01
CA VAL A 170 -8.83 2.25 -15.70
C VAL A 170 -9.52 2.72 -16.99
N GLN A 171 -8.81 3.46 -17.83
CA GLN A 171 -9.36 3.90 -19.11
C GLN A 171 -9.65 2.74 -20.08
N LYS A 172 -8.73 1.74 -20.13
CA LYS A 172 -8.93 0.52 -20.92
C LYS A 172 -10.12 -0.30 -20.40
N SER A 173 -10.27 -0.40 -19.07
CA SER A 173 -11.42 -1.08 -18.45
C SER A 173 -12.74 -0.40 -18.82
N LEU A 174 -12.82 0.92 -18.73
CA LEU A 174 -14.00 1.69 -19.10
C LEU A 174 -14.38 1.55 -20.60
N LYS A 175 -13.39 1.29 -21.46
CA LYS A 175 -13.59 1.04 -22.89
C LYS A 175 -13.84 -0.43 -23.23
N GLY A 176 -13.79 -1.34 -22.25
CA GLY A 176 -13.88 -2.79 -22.51
C GLY A 176 -12.64 -3.38 -23.20
N GLU A 177 -11.52 -2.68 -23.16
CA GLU A 177 -10.25 -3.06 -23.81
C GLU A 177 -9.25 -3.70 -22.82
N LEU A 178 -9.68 -3.94 -21.56
CA LEU A 178 -8.80 -4.51 -20.53
C LEU A 178 -8.41 -5.94 -20.88
N LYS A 179 -7.11 -6.21 -20.91
CA LYS A 179 -6.56 -7.55 -21.04
C LYS A 179 -6.09 -8.06 -19.68
N GLU A 180 -6.16 -9.36 -19.48
CA GLU A 180 -5.57 -10.02 -18.32
C GLU A 180 -4.05 -9.86 -18.34
N ILE A 181 -3.44 -9.79 -17.14
CA ILE A 181 -1.99 -9.80 -17.00
C ILE A 181 -1.55 -11.27 -16.95
N ASN A 182 -0.80 -11.72 -17.95
CA ASN A 182 -0.26 -13.07 -17.95
C ASN A 182 0.80 -13.24 -16.86
N GLY A 183 0.90 -14.43 -16.27
CA GLY A 183 1.93 -14.77 -15.28
C GLY A 183 1.60 -14.36 -13.85
N ALA A 184 0.40 -13.78 -13.61
CA ALA A 184 -0.11 -13.52 -12.27
C ALA A 184 -1.15 -14.55 -11.87
#